data_cd5be44af0370424f4bfb3a056be9e10
#
_entry.id   cd5be44af0370424f4bfb3a056be9e10
#
_cell.length_a   1.000
_cell.length_b   1.000
_cell.length_c   1.000
_cell.angle_alpha   90.00
_cell.angle_beta   90.00
_cell.angle_gamma   90.00
#
_symmetry.space_group_name_H-M   'P 1'
#
loop_
_entity.id
_entity.type
_entity.pdbx_description
1 polymer ?
#
loop_
_entity_poly.entity_id
_entity_poly.type
_entity_poly.pdbx_seq_one_letter_code
_entity_poly.pdbx_strand_id
1 'polypeptide(L)'
;MKILEERIWNRIVKYTELQGTSGQEHFVRQAFRQDLSPLVDEVVQNGLGGLYGIRHSQDATAPRIMFDAHMDEVGFVVTQITSRGMLVVAPVGGWNPYTVSAERFTLFTQIGRAHV
;
A
#
# COMPACT_ATOMS: atom_id res chain seq x y z
N MET A 1 -1.42 2.77 27.93
CA MET A 1 -2.47 2.21 27.07
C MET A 1 -2.93 3.25 26.04
N LYS A 2 -3.52 4.37 26.43
CA LYS A 2 -4.02 5.42 25.52
C LYS A 2 -3.01 5.93 24.45
N ILE A 3 -1.74 6.13 24.80
CA ILE A 3 -0.68 6.57 23.87
C ILE A 3 -0.37 5.49 22.82
N LEU A 4 -0.40 4.21 23.19
CA LEU A 4 -0.16 3.10 22.25
C LEU A 4 -1.33 2.98 21.26
N GLU A 5 -2.56 3.12 21.74
CA GLU A 5 -3.77 3.10 20.91
C GLU A 5 -3.77 4.24 19.89
N GLU A 6 -3.37 5.44 20.30
CA GLU A 6 -3.26 6.60 19.41
C GLU A 6 -2.16 6.40 18.34
N ARG A 7 -1.01 5.83 18.71
CA ARG A 7 0.06 5.52 17.77
C ARG A 7 -0.36 4.47 16.74
N ILE A 8 -1.09 3.43 17.17
CA ILE A 8 -1.63 2.41 16.26
C ILE A 8 -2.65 3.02 15.32
N TRP A 9 -3.59 3.81 15.85
CA TRP A 9 -4.59 4.50 15.05
C TRP A 9 -3.98 5.40 13.98
N ASN A 10 -3.02 6.24 14.35
CA ASN A 10 -2.34 7.13 13.42
C ASN A 10 -1.60 6.37 12.31
N ARG A 11 -1.05 5.18 12.61
CA ARG A 11 -0.47 4.32 11.58
C ARG A 11 -1.52 3.74 10.64
N ILE A 12 -2.65 3.26 11.18
CA ILE A 12 -3.75 2.76 10.35
C ILE A 12 -4.19 3.85 9.38
N VAL A 13 -4.52 5.05 9.89
CA VAL A 13 -4.93 6.19 9.05
C VAL A 13 -3.85 6.51 8.01
N LYS A 14 -2.58 6.63 8.42
CA LYS A 14 -1.47 6.90 7.50
C LYS A 14 -1.44 5.95 6.32
N TYR A 15 -1.53 4.63 6.57
CA TYR A 15 -1.38 3.62 5.51
C TYR A 15 -2.65 3.44 4.67
N THR A 16 -3.84 3.61 5.24
CA THR A 16 -5.11 3.50 4.50
C THR A 16 -5.42 4.71 3.62
N GLU A 17 -4.75 5.84 3.83
CA GLU A 17 -4.90 7.02 2.98
C GLU A 17 -3.89 7.08 1.82
N LEU A 18 -2.91 6.17 1.79
CA LEU A 18 -1.92 6.10 0.72
C LEU A 18 -2.49 5.32 -0.47
N GLN A 19 -2.22 5.80 -1.67
CA GLN A 19 -2.45 5.04 -2.88
C GLN A 19 -1.55 3.80 -2.91
N GLY A 20 -2.14 2.63 -3.19
CA GLY A 20 -1.41 1.38 -3.15
C GLY A 20 -2.08 0.24 -3.93
N THR A 21 -2.68 0.51 -5.09
CA THR A 21 -3.17 -0.59 -5.96
C THR A 21 -2.01 -1.46 -6.43
N SER A 22 -2.29 -2.76 -6.66
CA SER A 22 -1.28 -3.74 -7.07
C SER A 22 -0.49 -3.26 -8.29
N GLY A 23 0.83 -3.26 -8.18
CA GLY A 23 1.76 -2.71 -9.17
C GLY A 23 2.03 -1.20 -9.02
N GLN A 24 1.32 -0.50 -8.13
CA GLN A 24 1.44 0.95 -7.89
C GLN A 24 1.69 1.27 -6.39
N GLU A 25 2.32 0.35 -5.65
CA GLU A 25 2.51 0.43 -4.20
C GLU A 25 3.65 1.38 -3.77
N HIS A 26 4.20 2.17 -4.65
CA HIS A 26 5.41 2.96 -4.38
C HIS A 26 5.26 3.94 -3.21
N PHE A 27 4.09 4.54 -3.01
CA PHE A 27 3.85 5.44 -1.87
C PHE A 27 3.80 4.68 -0.55
N VAL A 28 3.11 3.53 -0.53
CA VAL A 28 3.05 2.65 0.64
C VAL A 28 4.44 2.12 0.98
N ARG A 29 5.20 1.68 -0.04
CA ARG A 29 6.58 1.20 0.12
C ARG A 29 7.51 2.27 0.67
N GLN A 30 7.40 3.51 0.19
CA GLN A 30 8.20 4.63 0.68
C GLN A 30 7.88 4.94 2.14
N ALA A 31 6.60 5.01 2.51
CA ALA A 31 6.17 5.24 3.88
C ALA A 31 6.64 4.11 4.81
N PHE A 32 6.50 2.86 4.36
CA PHE A 32 6.94 1.69 5.12
C PHE A 32 8.47 1.68 5.30
N ARG A 33 9.23 2.02 4.27
CA ARG A 33 10.70 2.17 4.37
C ARG A 33 11.09 3.19 5.44
N GLN A 34 10.42 4.34 5.47
CA GLN A 34 10.69 5.39 6.46
C GLN A 34 10.40 4.93 7.88
N ASP A 35 9.29 4.22 8.09
CA ASP A 35 8.90 3.72 9.42
C ASP A 35 9.75 2.53 9.87
N LEU A 36 10.22 1.70 8.93
CA LEU A 36 10.98 0.50 9.20
C LEU A 36 12.47 0.76 9.46
N SER A 37 13.08 1.67 8.69
CA SER A 37 14.52 1.93 8.72
C SER A 37 15.10 2.20 10.12
N PRO A 38 14.47 2.95 11.03
CA PRO A 38 15.00 3.18 12.36
C PRO A 38 14.87 1.97 13.31
N LEU A 39 14.21 0.90 12.90
CA LEU A 39 13.86 -0.26 13.73
C LEU A 39 14.67 -1.52 13.41
N VAL A 40 15.43 -1.50 12.30
CA VAL A 40 16.12 -2.67 11.75
C VAL A 40 17.56 -2.35 11.39
N ASP A 41 18.38 -3.37 11.24
CA ASP A 41 19.79 -3.23 10.86
C ASP A 41 19.95 -3.06 9.34
N GLU A 42 19.06 -3.69 8.56
CA GLU A 42 19.08 -3.64 7.10
C GLU A 42 17.66 -3.47 6.54
N VAL A 43 17.54 -2.73 5.45
CA VAL A 43 16.30 -2.63 4.66
C VAL A 43 16.58 -3.09 3.24
N VAL A 44 15.89 -4.13 2.80
CA VAL A 44 16.07 -4.77 1.51
C VAL A 44 14.80 -4.61 0.67
N GLN A 45 14.97 -4.29 -0.60
CA GLN A 45 13.89 -4.31 -1.59
C GLN A 45 14.23 -5.32 -2.68
N ASN A 46 13.28 -6.20 -2.99
CA ASN A 46 13.44 -7.17 -4.08
C ASN A 46 13.00 -6.60 -5.43
N GLY A 47 13.25 -7.34 -6.51
CA GLY A 47 12.92 -6.94 -7.88
C GLY A 47 11.41 -6.86 -8.18
N LEU A 48 10.56 -7.45 -7.36
CA LEU A 48 9.09 -7.38 -7.47
C LEU A 48 8.48 -6.24 -6.66
N GLY A 49 9.32 -5.47 -5.95
CA GLY A 49 8.87 -4.35 -5.14
C GLY A 49 8.55 -4.70 -3.68
N GLY A 50 8.72 -5.95 -3.27
CA GLY A 50 8.63 -6.34 -1.86
C GLY A 50 9.71 -5.65 -1.04
N LEU A 51 9.36 -5.17 0.15
CA LEU A 51 10.26 -4.49 1.08
C LEU A 51 10.24 -5.19 2.43
N TYR A 52 11.41 -5.48 2.98
CA TYR A 52 11.54 -6.06 4.30
C TYR A 52 12.75 -5.52 5.06
N GLY A 53 12.68 -5.56 6.37
CA GLY A 53 13.76 -5.23 7.27
C GLY A 53 14.32 -6.46 7.94
N ILE A 54 15.62 -6.46 8.16
CA ILE A 54 16.32 -7.52 8.89
C ILE A 54 16.83 -6.92 10.20
N ARG A 55 16.51 -7.59 11.29
CA ARG A 55 17.09 -7.31 12.61
C ARG A 55 17.84 -8.53 13.08
N HIS A 56 19.14 -8.37 13.26
CA HIS A 56 20.02 -9.45 13.70
C HIS A 56 19.89 -9.71 15.20
N SER A 57 19.87 -10.97 15.59
CA SER A 57 20.06 -11.37 16.99
C SER A 57 21.53 -11.37 17.33
N GLN A 58 21.86 -11.06 18.58
CA GLN A 58 23.19 -11.28 19.12
C GLN A 58 23.46 -12.76 19.47
N ASP A 59 22.40 -13.57 19.57
CA ASP A 59 22.48 -15.01 19.76
C ASP A 59 22.45 -15.72 18.40
N ALA A 60 23.56 -16.36 18.02
CA ALA A 60 23.69 -17.10 16.76
C ALA A 60 22.79 -18.34 16.68
N THR A 61 22.27 -18.82 17.82
CA THR A 61 21.34 -19.97 17.88
C THR A 61 19.87 -19.55 17.86
N ALA A 62 19.57 -18.24 17.90
CA ALA A 62 18.21 -17.74 17.90
C ALA A 62 17.46 -18.16 16.64
N PRO A 63 16.18 -18.56 16.74
CA PRO A 63 15.36 -18.89 15.59
C PRO A 63 15.12 -17.65 14.73
N ARG A 64 14.98 -17.87 13.42
CA ARG A 64 14.55 -16.81 12.49
C ARG A 64 13.02 -16.73 12.49
N ILE A 65 12.49 -15.54 12.72
CA ILE A 65 11.06 -15.25 12.70
C ILE A 65 10.80 -14.25 11.58
N MET A 66 9.81 -14.53 10.73
CA MET A 66 9.35 -13.63 9.68
C MET A 66 7.93 -13.18 9.98
N PHE A 67 7.69 -11.88 9.87
CA PHE A 67 6.35 -11.28 9.82
C PHE A 67 6.11 -10.81 8.39
N ASP A 68 4.99 -11.21 7.83
CA ASP A 68 4.62 -10.91 6.45
C ASP A 68 3.25 -10.24 6.39
N ALA A 69 3.11 -9.24 5.51
CA ALA A 69 1.87 -8.55 5.21
C ALA A 69 1.94 -7.96 3.81
N HIS A 70 0.81 -7.91 3.08
CA HIS A 70 0.75 -7.27 1.77
C HIS A 70 0.64 -5.75 1.88
N MET A 71 1.08 -5.04 0.84
CA MET A 71 1.04 -3.57 0.74
C MET A 71 -0.07 -3.05 -0.15
N ASP A 72 -0.59 -3.89 -1.05
CA ASP A 72 -1.55 -3.47 -2.05
C ASP A 72 -2.97 -3.45 -1.53
N GLU A 73 -3.77 -2.64 -2.18
CA GLU A 73 -5.22 -2.56 -2.03
C GLU A 73 -5.92 -2.85 -3.36
N VAL A 74 -7.20 -3.19 -3.29
CA VAL A 74 -8.04 -3.33 -4.48
C VAL A 74 -8.28 -1.96 -5.12
N GLY A 75 -8.39 -1.93 -6.46
CA GLY A 75 -8.61 -0.68 -7.18
C GLY A 75 -8.97 -0.91 -8.63
N PHE A 76 -8.79 0.12 -9.44
CA PHE A 76 -9.02 0.08 -10.87
C PHE A 76 -7.87 0.71 -11.62
N VAL A 77 -7.62 0.22 -12.84
CA VAL A 77 -6.69 0.83 -13.78
C VAL A 77 -7.48 1.38 -14.95
N VAL A 78 -7.24 2.64 -15.30
CA VAL A 78 -7.83 3.27 -16.49
C VAL A 78 -7.19 2.62 -17.73
N THR A 79 -8.02 1.99 -18.56
CA THR A 79 -7.58 1.31 -19.79
C THR A 79 -7.86 2.15 -21.04
N GLN A 80 -8.86 3.04 -20.99
CA GLN A 80 -9.22 3.89 -22.10
C GLN A 80 -9.95 5.16 -21.62
N ILE A 81 -9.79 6.24 -22.37
CA ILE A 81 -10.62 7.44 -22.26
C ILE A 81 -11.40 7.55 -23.56
N THR A 82 -12.73 7.54 -23.46
CA THR A 82 -13.59 7.63 -24.64
C THR A 82 -13.61 9.05 -25.22
N SER A 83 -14.11 9.20 -26.47
CA SER A 83 -14.26 10.52 -27.10
C SER A 83 -15.24 11.45 -26.37
N ARG A 84 -16.09 10.91 -25.49
CA ARG A 84 -17.01 11.67 -24.62
C ARG A 84 -16.44 11.96 -23.24
N GLY A 85 -15.16 11.65 -22.99
CA GLY A 85 -14.49 11.90 -21.71
C GLY A 85 -14.80 10.85 -20.62
N MET A 86 -15.46 9.74 -20.96
CA MET A 86 -15.70 8.65 -19.99
C MET A 86 -14.43 7.80 -19.81
N LEU A 87 -14.18 7.39 -18.60
CA LEU A 87 -13.08 6.46 -18.26
C LEU A 87 -13.58 5.01 -18.38
N VAL A 88 -12.87 4.21 -19.13
CA VAL A 88 -13.01 2.74 -19.11
C VAL A 88 -11.96 2.20 -18.17
N VAL A 89 -12.37 1.38 -17.21
CA VAL A 89 -11.50 0.86 -16.16
C VAL A 89 -11.52 -0.66 -16.12
N ALA A 90 -10.38 -1.26 -15.78
CA ALA A 90 -10.27 -2.67 -15.46
C ALA A 90 -10.07 -2.84 -13.95
N PRO A 91 -10.74 -3.80 -13.30
CA PRO A 91 -10.57 -4.07 -11.88
C PRO A 91 -9.18 -4.66 -11.59
N VAL A 92 -8.60 -4.26 -10.46
CA VAL A 92 -7.38 -4.84 -9.89
C VAL A 92 -7.74 -5.36 -8.50
N GLY A 93 -7.49 -6.65 -8.26
CA GLY A 93 -7.91 -7.34 -7.05
C GLY A 93 -9.34 -7.86 -7.08
N GLY A 94 -9.80 -8.38 -5.95
CA GLY A 94 -11.12 -9.03 -5.82
C GLY A 94 -12.24 -8.04 -5.56
N TRP A 95 -12.95 -7.61 -6.61
CA TRP A 95 -14.12 -6.74 -6.51
C TRP A 95 -15.41 -7.54 -6.56
N ASN A 96 -16.37 -7.17 -5.71
CA ASN A 96 -17.75 -7.60 -5.85
C ASN A 96 -18.47 -6.64 -6.83
N PRO A 97 -18.88 -7.09 -8.03
CA PRO A 97 -19.49 -6.22 -9.04
C PRO A 97 -20.78 -5.55 -8.57
N TYR A 98 -21.47 -6.12 -7.58
CA TYR A 98 -22.72 -5.54 -7.06
C TYR A 98 -22.49 -4.34 -6.13
N THR A 99 -21.30 -4.20 -5.55
CA THR A 99 -20.99 -3.09 -4.62
C THR A 99 -20.29 -1.91 -5.29
N VAL A 100 -19.84 -2.06 -6.53
CA VAL A 100 -19.08 -1.02 -7.25
C VAL A 100 -20.00 0.11 -7.79
N SER A 101 -21.27 -0.20 -8.02
CA SER A 101 -22.23 0.78 -8.56
C SER A 101 -22.46 1.91 -7.57
N ALA A 102 -22.34 3.16 -8.05
CA ALA A 102 -22.52 4.39 -7.29
C ALA A 102 -21.45 4.66 -6.20
N GLU A 103 -20.36 3.93 -6.18
CA GLU A 103 -19.21 4.25 -5.32
C GLU A 103 -18.42 5.45 -5.86
N ARG A 104 -17.78 6.16 -4.95
CA ARG A 104 -16.86 7.25 -5.31
C ARG A 104 -15.44 6.73 -5.37
N PHE A 105 -14.74 7.10 -6.42
CA PHE A 105 -13.34 6.73 -6.61
C PHE A 105 -12.44 7.96 -6.60
N THR A 106 -11.18 7.76 -6.23
CA THR A 106 -10.14 8.76 -6.39
C THR A 106 -9.30 8.38 -7.60
N LEU A 107 -9.32 9.22 -8.61
CA LEU A 107 -8.45 9.09 -9.78
C LEU A 107 -7.08 9.68 -9.45
N PHE A 108 -6.03 8.88 -9.54
CA PHE A 108 -4.66 9.32 -9.41
C PHE A 108 -4.02 9.48 -10.78
N THR A 109 -3.33 10.59 -10.98
CA THR A 109 -2.56 10.89 -12.18
C THR A 109 -1.16 11.36 -11.81
N GLN A 110 -0.26 11.47 -12.79
CA GLN A 110 1.09 11.99 -12.56
C GLN A 110 1.12 13.45 -12.04
N ILE A 111 0.06 14.21 -12.32
CA ILE A 111 -0.04 15.64 -11.96
C ILE A 111 -0.96 15.92 -10.77
N GLY A 112 -1.62 14.91 -10.23
CA GLY A 112 -2.51 15.07 -9.09
C GLY A 112 -3.61 14.01 -8.99
N ARG A 113 -4.58 14.27 -8.11
CA ARG A 113 -5.72 13.40 -7.85
C ARG A 113 -7.04 14.17 -8.03
N ALA A 114 -8.08 13.45 -8.45
CA ALA A 114 -9.44 13.93 -8.54
C ALA A 114 -10.42 12.90 -7.96
N HIS A 115 -11.51 13.36 -7.37
CA HIS A 115 -12.63 12.50 -6.97
C HIS A 115 -13.63 12.42 -8.12
N VAL A 116 -14.03 11.21 -8.47
CA VAL A 116 -14.97 10.90 -9.56
C VAL A 116 -16.05 9.95 -9.09
#